data_d24a9b7c5af859a55997614662ec89c9
#
_entry.id   d24a9b7c5af859a55997614662ec89c9
#
_cell.length_a   1.000
_cell.length_b   1.000
_cell.length_c   1.000
_cell.angle_alpha   90.00
_cell.angle_beta   90.00
_cell.angle_gamma   90.00
#
_symmetry.space_group_name_H-M   'P 1'
#
loop_
_entity.id
_entity.type
_entity.pdbx_description
1 polymer ?
#
loop_
_entity_poly.entity_id
_entity_poly.type
_entity_poly.pdbx_seq_one_letter_code
_entity_poly.pdbx_strand_id
1 'polypeptide(L)'
;MIDLSSFKGIIFDMDGTLVDSMGRHINAWQVTCEVFGYPFDADYIHSLGGVPTLETVEMLNAKYNIQNDVEEVAGFKKRASEKLPDIPMLIPDTLAVFNHYIKSHPISVGTGSDRQHAEWLLSHHNIIDQLKVLVTADDVKNGKPYPETFLMAAEAMHVAPEDCVVFEDTEMGQRAALDAGMTCVMVKDGKIVNSLV
;
A
#
# COMPACT_ATOMS: atom_id res chain seq x y z
N MET A 1 -1.93 0.92 -22.88
CA MET A 1 -1.99 1.83 -21.71
C MET A 1 -3.45 2.05 -21.39
N ILE A 2 -3.84 2.02 -20.12
CA ILE A 2 -5.23 2.27 -19.69
C ILE A 2 -5.58 3.75 -19.93
N ASP A 3 -6.78 4.02 -20.42
CA ASP A 3 -7.27 5.39 -20.60
C ASP A 3 -7.94 5.88 -19.31
N LEU A 4 -7.39 6.92 -18.72
CA LEU A 4 -7.85 7.55 -17.48
C LEU A 4 -8.34 8.99 -17.71
N SER A 5 -8.57 9.40 -18.94
CA SER A 5 -8.97 10.77 -19.29
C SER A 5 -10.29 11.25 -18.66
N SER A 6 -11.14 10.32 -18.22
CA SER A 6 -12.40 10.63 -17.52
C SER A 6 -12.21 10.92 -16.02
N PHE A 7 -11.06 10.57 -15.45
CA PHE A 7 -10.76 10.83 -14.04
C PHE A 7 -10.04 12.17 -13.87
N LYS A 8 -10.13 12.75 -12.68
CA LYS A 8 -9.48 14.03 -12.34
C LYS A 8 -8.34 13.86 -11.34
N GLY A 9 -8.25 12.69 -10.66
CA GLY A 9 -7.21 12.35 -9.72
C GLY A 9 -6.82 10.89 -9.81
N ILE A 10 -5.53 10.60 -9.59
CA ILE A 10 -4.99 9.24 -9.62
C ILE A 10 -4.31 8.99 -8.28
N ILE A 11 -4.66 7.88 -7.65
CA ILE A 11 -4.08 7.46 -6.38
C ILE A 11 -3.44 6.08 -6.59
N PHE A 12 -2.19 5.95 -6.21
CA PHE A 12 -1.52 4.65 -6.19
C PHE A 12 -1.39 4.17 -4.74
N ASP A 13 -1.69 2.91 -4.50
CA ASP A 13 -1.03 2.22 -3.43
C ASP A 13 0.48 2.10 -3.72
N MET A 14 1.29 1.83 -2.70
CA MET A 14 2.73 1.76 -2.83
C MET A 14 3.24 0.33 -2.99
N ASP A 15 3.04 -0.49 -1.97
CA ASP A 15 3.68 -1.79 -1.82
C ASP A 15 2.95 -2.88 -2.62
N GLY A 16 3.57 -3.44 -3.66
CA GLY A 16 2.92 -4.38 -4.58
C GLY A 16 2.19 -3.70 -5.75
N THR A 17 2.03 -2.38 -5.70
CA THR A 17 1.35 -1.58 -6.71
C THR A 17 2.30 -0.67 -7.48
N LEU A 18 2.93 0.30 -6.84
CA LEU A 18 3.92 1.19 -7.46
C LEU A 18 5.34 0.63 -7.33
N VAL A 19 5.61 -0.07 -6.22
CA VAL A 19 6.90 -0.66 -5.87
C VAL A 19 6.75 -2.16 -5.62
N ASP A 20 7.63 -2.97 -6.22
CA ASP A 20 7.68 -4.43 -6.05
C ASP A 20 8.33 -4.81 -4.71
N SER A 21 7.65 -4.49 -3.62
CA SER A 21 8.13 -4.66 -2.25
C SER A 21 7.49 -5.85 -1.50
N MET A 22 6.47 -6.50 -2.07
CA MET A 22 5.72 -7.56 -1.38
C MET A 22 6.59 -8.75 -0.97
N GLY A 23 7.54 -9.16 -1.81
CA GLY A 23 8.51 -10.21 -1.45
C GLY A 23 9.33 -9.85 -0.21
N ARG A 24 9.71 -8.58 -0.07
CA ARG A 24 10.43 -8.06 1.10
C ARG A 24 9.56 -8.08 2.36
N HIS A 25 8.30 -7.68 2.24
CA HIS A 25 7.34 -7.73 3.35
C HIS A 25 7.11 -9.18 3.83
N ILE A 26 6.91 -10.12 2.90
CA ILE A 26 6.73 -11.54 3.21
C ILE A 26 7.95 -12.11 3.94
N ASN A 27 9.17 -11.81 3.46
CA ASN A 27 10.41 -12.25 4.10
C ASN A 27 10.56 -11.68 5.53
N ALA A 28 10.25 -10.41 5.73
CA ALA A 28 10.29 -9.80 7.06
C ALA A 28 9.26 -10.43 8.01
N TRP A 29 8.04 -10.73 7.52
CA TRP A 29 7.03 -11.42 8.27
C TRP A 29 7.40 -12.88 8.59
N GLN A 30 8.05 -13.59 7.65
CA GLN A 30 8.53 -14.95 7.89
C GLN A 30 9.46 -15.02 9.11
N VAL A 31 10.47 -14.15 9.14
CA VAL A 31 11.41 -14.05 10.27
C VAL A 31 10.68 -13.62 11.55
N THR A 32 9.73 -12.71 11.46
CA THR A 32 8.95 -12.24 12.61
C THR A 32 8.07 -13.37 13.18
N CYS A 33 7.39 -14.10 12.32
CA CYS A 33 6.57 -15.26 12.72
C CYS A 33 7.42 -16.33 13.43
N GLU A 34 8.61 -16.62 12.88
CA GLU A 34 9.54 -17.59 13.49
C GLU A 34 9.95 -17.17 14.91
N VAL A 35 10.30 -15.90 15.13
CA VAL A 35 10.75 -15.39 16.42
C VAL A 35 9.63 -15.34 17.45
N PHE A 36 8.42 -14.96 17.04
CA PHE A 36 7.28 -14.75 17.94
C PHE A 36 6.32 -15.95 18.03
N GLY A 37 6.65 -17.07 17.36
CA GLY A 37 5.91 -18.33 17.46
C GLY A 37 4.59 -18.34 16.69
N TYR A 38 4.39 -17.45 15.73
CA TYR A 38 3.23 -17.53 14.83
C TYR A 38 3.46 -18.61 13.76
N PRO A 39 2.45 -19.41 13.40
CA PRO A 39 2.49 -20.20 12.18
C PRO A 39 2.64 -19.27 10.98
N PHE A 40 3.69 -19.46 10.17
CA PHE A 40 3.87 -18.66 8.97
C PHE A 40 3.01 -19.20 7.81
N ASP A 41 2.19 -18.33 7.27
CA ASP A 41 1.30 -18.58 6.13
C ASP A 41 1.48 -17.41 5.14
N ALA A 42 2.23 -17.64 4.06
CA ALA A 42 2.59 -16.61 3.10
C ALA A 42 1.35 -16.02 2.38
N ASP A 43 0.37 -16.87 2.07
CA ASP A 43 -0.85 -16.43 1.38
C ASP A 43 -1.71 -15.54 2.31
N TYR A 44 -1.79 -15.92 3.58
CA TYR A 44 -2.48 -15.11 4.57
C TYR A 44 -1.78 -13.76 4.81
N ILE A 45 -0.46 -13.76 4.97
CA ILE A 45 0.31 -12.51 5.09
C ILE A 45 0.13 -11.63 3.86
N HIS A 46 0.16 -12.22 2.66
CA HIS A 46 -0.08 -11.48 1.41
C HIS A 46 -1.49 -10.88 1.38
N SER A 47 -2.51 -11.61 1.85
CA SER A 47 -3.89 -11.11 1.90
C SER A 47 -4.10 -9.93 2.85
N LEU A 48 -3.18 -9.72 3.80
CA LEU A 48 -3.16 -8.57 4.72
C LEU A 48 -2.33 -7.40 4.18
N GLY A 49 -1.86 -7.46 2.95
CA GLY A 49 -1.17 -6.35 2.30
C GLY A 49 -2.00 -5.06 2.37
N GLY A 50 -1.34 -3.93 2.64
CA GLY A 50 -2.00 -2.63 2.82
C GLY A 50 -2.59 -2.37 4.21
N VAL A 51 -2.74 -3.40 5.04
CA VAL A 51 -3.12 -3.24 6.46
C VAL A 51 -1.92 -2.74 7.26
N PRO A 52 -2.07 -1.75 8.15
CA PRO A 52 -0.99 -1.28 9.01
C PRO A 52 -0.39 -2.40 9.85
N THR A 53 0.92 -2.32 10.12
CA THR A 53 1.65 -3.41 10.80
C THR A 53 1.10 -3.74 12.18
N LEU A 54 0.68 -2.73 12.97
CA LEU A 54 0.09 -2.94 14.30
C LEU A 54 -1.20 -3.76 14.20
N GLU A 55 -2.11 -3.37 13.32
CA GLU A 55 -3.37 -4.09 13.08
C GLU A 55 -3.11 -5.51 12.56
N THR A 56 -2.10 -5.70 11.70
CA THR A 56 -1.69 -7.03 11.22
C THR A 56 -1.28 -7.92 12.41
N VAL A 57 -0.52 -7.40 13.38
CA VAL A 57 -0.15 -8.15 14.58
C VAL A 57 -1.38 -8.52 15.42
N GLU A 58 -2.32 -7.61 15.60
CA GLU A 58 -3.59 -7.89 16.31
C GLU A 58 -4.37 -9.02 15.60
N MET A 59 -4.43 -8.99 14.26
CA MET A 59 -5.07 -10.04 13.48
C MET A 59 -4.36 -11.39 13.61
N LEU A 60 -3.02 -11.42 13.64
CA LEU A 60 -2.23 -12.64 13.88
C LEU A 60 -2.47 -13.18 15.30
N ASN A 61 -2.45 -12.32 16.30
CA ASN A 61 -2.77 -12.68 17.69
C ASN A 61 -4.16 -13.32 17.79
N ALA A 62 -5.16 -12.70 17.19
CA ALA A 62 -6.53 -13.21 17.19
C ALA A 62 -6.66 -14.54 16.43
N LYS A 63 -6.07 -14.64 15.22
CA LYS A 63 -6.14 -15.83 14.36
C LYS A 63 -5.54 -17.06 15.04
N TYR A 64 -4.38 -16.89 15.68
CA TYR A 64 -3.63 -18.00 16.26
C TYR A 64 -3.82 -18.16 17.78
N ASN A 65 -4.68 -17.33 18.39
CA ASN A 65 -4.91 -17.28 19.84
C ASN A 65 -3.59 -17.12 20.64
N ILE A 66 -2.75 -16.20 20.18
CA ILE A 66 -1.47 -15.81 20.78
C ILE A 66 -1.63 -14.40 21.38
N GLN A 67 -0.88 -14.09 22.44
CA GLN A 67 -0.93 -12.80 23.13
C GLN A 67 0.46 -12.17 23.18
N ASN A 68 1.04 -11.93 21.99
CA ASN A 68 2.28 -11.17 21.91
C ASN A 68 2.01 -9.66 22.04
N ASP A 69 2.98 -8.93 22.57
CA ASP A 69 2.92 -7.48 22.59
C ASP A 69 2.98 -6.91 21.16
N VAL A 70 1.98 -6.12 20.83
CA VAL A 70 1.76 -5.62 19.44
C VAL A 70 2.90 -4.72 19.00
N GLU A 71 3.34 -3.81 19.88
CA GLU A 71 4.41 -2.86 19.57
C GLU A 71 5.76 -3.57 19.43
N GLU A 72 6.04 -4.57 20.29
CA GLU A 72 7.27 -5.35 20.23
C GLU A 72 7.38 -6.11 18.91
N VAL A 73 6.32 -6.81 18.49
CA VAL A 73 6.27 -7.57 17.23
C VAL A 73 6.40 -6.64 16.04
N ALA A 74 5.63 -5.55 16.02
CA ALA A 74 5.68 -4.57 14.92
C ALA A 74 7.07 -3.92 14.80
N GLY A 75 7.65 -3.52 15.92
CA GLY A 75 9.01 -2.99 15.97
C GLY A 75 10.07 -3.99 15.49
N PHE A 76 9.91 -5.27 15.82
CA PHE A 76 10.79 -6.33 15.31
C PHE A 76 10.66 -6.49 13.79
N LYS A 77 9.43 -6.58 13.27
CA LYS A 77 9.15 -6.70 11.82
C LYS A 77 9.77 -5.53 11.04
N LYS A 78 9.65 -4.30 11.56
CA LYS A 78 10.28 -3.11 10.95
C LYS A 78 11.79 -3.28 10.85
N ARG A 79 12.47 -3.61 11.95
CA ARG A 79 13.92 -3.85 11.97
C ARG A 79 14.35 -5.02 11.07
N ALA A 80 13.54 -6.08 10.97
CA ALA A 80 13.79 -7.20 10.06
C ALA A 80 13.73 -6.74 8.60
N SER A 81 12.74 -5.93 8.24
CA SER A 81 12.63 -5.34 6.91
C SER A 81 13.82 -4.43 6.57
N GLU A 82 14.24 -3.55 7.48
CA GLU A 82 15.35 -2.62 7.28
C GLU A 82 16.71 -3.32 7.03
N LYS A 83 16.89 -4.52 7.58
CA LYS A 83 18.12 -5.33 7.40
C LYS A 83 18.21 -6.03 6.04
N LEU A 84 17.15 -6.08 5.27
CA LEU A 84 17.19 -6.69 3.94
C LEU A 84 18.00 -5.80 2.98
N PRO A 85 18.97 -6.35 2.23
CA PRO A 85 19.94 -5.56 1.47
C PRO A 85 19.35 -4.91 0.21
N ASP A 86 18.29 -5.48 -0.33
CA ASP A 86 17.79 -5.08 -1.64
C ASP A 86 16.78 -3.92 -1.53
N ILE A 87 16.90 -2.95 -2.42
CA ILE A 87 15.91 -1.89 -2.58
C ILE A 87 14.91 -2.36 -3.63
N PRO A 88 13.61 -2.46 -3.29
CA PRO A 88 12.59 -2.89 -4.23
C PRO A 88 12.51 -1.98 -5.45
N MET A 89 12.30 -2.55 -6.63
CA MET A 89 12.20 -1.81 -7.89
C MET A 89 10.79 -1.26 -8.12
N LEU A 90 10.67 -0.23 -8.94
CA LEU A 90 9.37 0.24 -9.40
C LEU A 90 8.72 -0.78 -10.34
N ILE A 91 7.40 -0.95 -10.24
CA ILE A 91 6.62 -1.81 -11.12
C ILE A 91 6.44 -1.13 -12.48
N PRO A 92 6.91 -1.73 -13.58
CA PRO A 92 6.93 -1.04 -14.88
C PRO A 92 5.57 -0.61 -15.41
N ASP A 93 4.52 -1.42 -15.20
CA ASP A 93 3.19 -1.15 -15.74
C ASP A 93 2.56 0.09 -15.07
N THR A 94 2.61 0.18 -13.75
CA THR A 94 2.08 1.32 -12.99
C THR A 94 2.96 2.55 -13.12
N LEU A 95 4.28 2.38 -13.19
CA LEU A 95 5.22 3.46 -13.49
C LEU A 95 4.95 4.09 -14.86
N ALA A 96 4.59 3.29 -15.86
CA ALA A 96 4.21 3.81 -17.19
C ALA A 96 2.97 4.70 -17.11
N VAL A 97 1.95 4.31 -16.31
CA VAL A 97 0.76 5.12 -16.04
C VAL A 97 1.16 6.40 -15.30
N PHE A 98 1.93 6.29 -14.23
CA PHE A 98 2.43 7.44 -13.46
C PHE A 98 3.10 8.48 -14.38
N ASN A 99 4.09 8.05 -15.17
CA ASN A 99 4.85 8.92 -16.06
C ASN A 99 4.00 9.57 -17.16
N HIS A 100 2.95 8.88 -17.61
CA HIS A 100 2.05 9.40 -18.64
C HIS A 100 1.17 10.52 -18.10
N TYR A 101 0.64 10.35 -16.88
CA TYR A 101 -0.39 11.25 -16.33
C TYR A 101 0.14 12.34 -15.39
N ILE A 102 1.37 12.24 -14.87
CA ILE A 102 1.91 13.16 -13.85
C ILE A 102 1.89 14.64 -14.26
N LYS A 103 1.94 14.93 -15.55
CA LYS A 103 1.91 16.32 -16.07
C LYS A 103 0.51 16.89 -16.25
N SER A 104 -0.51 16.04 -16.23
CA SER A 104 -1.90 16.41 -16.55
C SER A 104 -2.88 16.16 -15.40
N HIS A 105 -2.54 15.31 -14.44
CA HIS A 105 -3.39 14.92 -13.33
C HIS A 105 -2.63 15.05 -12.01
N PRO A 106 -3.28 15.48 -10.92
CA PRO A 106 -2.74 15.31 -9.59
C PRO A 106 -2.61 13.82 -9.28
N ILE A 107 -1.44 13.40 -8.83
CA ILE A 107 -1.15 12.02 -8.43
C ILE A 107 -0.75 12.01 -6.97
N SER A 108 -1.29 11.03 -6.24
CA SER A 108 -1.02 10.80 -4.83
C SER A 108 -0.64 9.34 -4.58
N VAL A 109 0.00 9.09 -3.45
CA VAL A 109 0.20 7.75 -2.91
C VAL A 109 -0.56 7.62 -1.60
N GLY A 110 -1.29 6.49 -1.44
CA GLY A 110 -1.99 6.12 -0.20
C GLY A 110 -1.58 4.71 0.22
N THR A 111 -0.79 4.59 1.29
CA THR A 111 -0.18 3.32 1.73
C THR A 111 -0.46 2.98 3.18
N GLY A 112 -0.48 1.67 3.50
CA GLY A 112 -0.48 1.16 4.87
C GLY A 112 0.90 1.10 5.53
N SER A 113 1.96 1.51 4.84
CA SER A 113 3.30 1.63 5.39
C SER A 113 3.46 2.88 6.25
N ASP A 114 4.39 2.84 7.23
CA ASP A 114 4.76 4.02 8.02
C ASP A 114 5.45 5.09 7.15
N ARG A 115 5.35 6.35 7.60
CA ARG A 115 5.85 7.51 6.87
C ARG A 115 7.34 7.42 6.57
N GLN A 116 8.15 7.03 7.54
CA GLN A 116 9.59 6.94 7.39
C GLN A 116 9.98 5.97 6.27
N HIS A 117 9.33 4.80 6.22
CA HIS A 117 9.57 3.80 5.20
C HIS A 117 9.09 4.29 3.82
N ALA A 118 7.89 4.85 3.74
CA ALA A 118 7.33 5.33 2.48
C ALA A 118 8.16 6.48 1.87
N GLU A 119 8.54 7.46 2.69
CA GLU A 119 9.39 8.57 2.25
C GLU A 119 10.77 8.09 1.78
N TRP A 120 11.40 7.17 2.52
CA TRP A 120 12.68 6.60 2.13
C TRP A 120 12.60 5.91 0.77
N LEU A 121 11.58 5.05 0.57
CA LEU A 121 11.44 4.25 -0.65
C LEU A 121 11.10 5.12 -1.86
N LEU A 122 10.14 6.03 -1.73
CA LEU A 122 9.72 6.92 -2.82
C LEU A 122 10.78 7.97 -3.16
N SER A 123 11.57 8.43 -2.17
CA SER A 123 12.70 9.34 -2.40
C SER A 123 13.82 8.65 -3.18
N HIS A 124 14.11 7.37 -2.85
CA HIS A 124 15.12 6.58 -3.56
C HIS A 124 14.83 6.49 -5.06
N HIS A 125 13.55 6.43 -5.42
CA HIS A 125 13.09 6.36 -6.81
C HIS A 125 12.77 7.73 -7.43
N ASN A 126 13.01 8.83 -6.74
CA ASN A 126 12.69 10.21 -7.17
C ASN A 126 11.19 10.40 -7.52
N ILE A 127 10.31 9.70 -6.80
CA ILE A 127 8.85 9.78 -6.96
C ILE A 127 8.24 10.84 -6.04
N ILE A 128 8.74 10.95 -4.80
CA ILE A 128 8.11 11.70 -3.72
C ILE A 128 7.84 13.18 -4.07
N ASP A 129 8.82 13.86 -4.68
CA ASP A 129 8.71 15.28 -5.05
C ASP A 129 7.74 15.55 -6.21
N GLN A 130 7.28 14.50 -6.88
CA GLN A 130 6.33 14.58 -7.96
C GLN A 130 4.88 14.37 -7.48
N LEU A 131 4.69 13.86 -6.27
CA LEU A 131 3.37 13.59 -5.72
C LEU A 131 2.67 14.87 -5.24
N LYS A 132 1.36 14.92 -5.39
CA LYS A 132 0.55 15.95 -4.75
C LYS A 132 0.49 15.77 -3.24
N VAL A 133 0.37 14.51 -2.80
CA VAL A 133 0.41 14.13 -1.38
C VAL A 133 0.84 12.67 -1.23
N LEU A 134 1.46 12.36 -0.11
CA LEU A 134 1.70 11.01 0.39
C LEU A 134 0.86 10.85 1.67
N VAL A 135 -0.06 9.89 1.67
CA VAL A 135 -0.85 9.48 2.84
C VAL A 135 -0.34 8.12 3.29
N THR A 136 -0.02 8.01 4.56
CA THR A 136 0.61 6.82 5.19
C THR A 136 -0.24 6.31 6.36
N ALA A 137 0.14 5.18 6.95
CA ALA A 137 -0.52 4.67 8.16
C ALA A 137 -0.50 5.69 9.32
N ASP A 138 0.52 6.55 9.38
CA ASP A 138 0.67 7.54 10.46
C ASP A 138 -0.31 8.72 10.34
N ASP A 139 -0.96 8.88 9.20
CA ASP A 139 -1.87 10.01 8.93
C ASP A 139 -3.33 9.67 9.19
N VAL A 140 -3.67 8.39 9.28
CA VAL A 140 -5.04 7.90 9.38
C VAL A 140 -5.29 7.21 10.72
N LYS A 141 -6.52 7.25 11.17
CA LYS A 141 -6.93 6.53 12.35
C LYS A 141 -7.27 5.06 12.04
N ASN A 142 -7.89 4.85 10.90
CA ASN A 142 -8.30 3.51 10.45
C ASN A 142 -7.67 3.25 9.07
N GLY A 143 -6.70 2.33 9.02
CA GLY A 143 -6.07 1.90 7.78
C GLY A 143 -7.00 1.03 6.91
N LYS A 144 -6.51 0.61 5.74
CA LYS A 144 -7.23 -0.34 4.87
C LYS A 144 -7.64 -1.59 5.66
N PRO A 145 -8.87 -2.09 5.52
CA PRO A 145 -9.84 -1.85 4.44
C PRO A 145 -10.76 -0.63 4.62
N TYR A 146 -10.57 0.21 5.64
CA TYR A 146 -11.33 1.44 5.78
C TYR A 146 -10.92 2.46 4.72
N PRO A 147 -11.85 3.33 4.26
CA PRO A 147 -11.61 4.22 3.12
C PRO A 147 -10.74 5.46 3.46
N GLU A 148 -10.39 5.67 4.70
CA GLU A 148 -9.80 6.90 5.23
C GLU A 148 -8.53 7.32 4.47
N THR A 149 -7.63 6.37 4.17
CA THR A 149 -6.38 6.61 3.44
C THR A 149 -6.64 7.24 2.06
N PHE A 150 -7.59 6.69 1.30
CA PHE A 150 -7.87 7.17 -0.04
C PHE A 150 -8.73 8.44 -0.04
N LEU A 151 -9.68 8.57 0.91
CA LEU A 151 -10.44 9.80 1.09
C LEU A 151 -9.52 10.99 1.42
N MET A 152 -8.56 10.80 2.33
CA MET A 152 -7.59 11.83 2.67
C MET A 152 -6.70 12.22 1.47
N ALA A 153 -6.31 11.24 0.64
CA ALA A 153 -5.55 11.50 -0.59
C ALA A 153 -6.36 12.33 -1.60
N ALA A 154 -7.64 12.00 -1.80
CA ALA A 154 -8.54 12.75 -2.69
C ALA A 154 -8.77 14.18 -2.19
N GLU A 155 -9.03 14.35 -0.89
CA GLU A 155 -9.20 15.66 -0.26
C GLU A 155 -7.97 16.54 -0.46
N ALA A 156 -6.77 16.02 -0.22
CA ALA A 156 -5.51 16.75 -0.41
C ALA A 156 -5.22 17.11 -1.87
N MET A 157 -5.75 16.34 -2.83
CA MET A 157 -5.73 16.68 -4.25
C MET A 157 -6.81 17.68 -4.65
N HIS A 158 -7.79 17.96 -3.79
CA HIS A 158 -9.01 18.74 -4.10
C HIS A 158 -9.83 18.12 -5.24
N VAL A 159 -9.93 16.78 -5.25
CA VAL A 159 -10.68 15.99 -6.24
C VAL A 159 -11.79 15.23 -5.51
N ALA A 160 -12.99 15.21 -6.08
CA ALA A 160 -14.09 14.43 -5.53
C ALA A 160 -13.78 12.91 -5.64
N PRO A 161 -14.14 12.08 -4.63
CA PRO A 161 -13.84 10.65 -4.66
C PRO A 161 -14.31 9.94 -5.94
N GLU A 162 -15.50 10.24 -6.43
CA GLU A 162 -16.06 9.65 -7.66
C GLU A 162 -15.27 10.02 -8.94
N ASP A 163 -14.46 11.06 -8.89
CA ASP A 163 -13.56 11.49 -9.96
C ASP A 163 -12.13 10.91 -9.81
N CYS A 164 -11.89 10.08 -8.78
CA CYS A 164 -10.60 9.45 -8.53
C CYS A 164 -10.57 8.00 -9.02
N VAL A 165 -9.39 7.58 -9.48
CA VAL A 165 -9.08 6.18 -9.73
C VAL A 165 -7.93 5.75 -8.82
N VAL A 166 -8.07 4.58 -8.19
CA VAL A 166 -7.08 3.97 -7.31
C VAL A 166 -6.46 2.78 -8.01
N PHE A 167 -5.14 2.65 -7.96
CA PHE A 167 -4.40 1.43 -8.32
C PHE A 167 -4.04 0.68 -7.05
N GLU A 168 -4.33 -0.62 -7.01
CA GLU A 168 -4.17 -1.47 -5.82
C GLU A 168 -3.93 -2.94 -6.19
N ASP A 169 -3.17 -3.66 -5.36
CA ASP A 169 -2.87 -5.08 -5.58
C ASP A 169 -3.63 -6.02 -4.63
N THR A 170 -4.18 -5.50 -3.52
CA THR A 170 -4.84 -6.29 -2.48
C THR A 170 -6.35 -6.15 -2.47
N GLU A 171 -7.06 -7.18 -1.96
CA GLU A 171 -8.51 -7.11 -1.74
C GLU A 171 -8.89 -6.09 -0.66
N MET A 172 -8.03 -5.92 0.36
CA MET A 172 -8.25 -4.95 1.43
C MET A 172 -8.21 -3.51 0.90
N GLY A 173 -7.23 -3.20 0.05
CA GLY A 173 -7.15 -1.89 -0.57
C GLY A 173 -8.21 -1.66 -1.63
N GLN A 174 -8.56 -2.69 -2.42
CA GLN A 174 -9.71 -2.61 -3.33
C GLN A 174 -10.98 -2.24 -2.57
N ARG A 175 -11.23 -2.91 -1.43
CA ARG A 175 -12.38 -2.62 -0.58
C ARG A 175 -12.36 -1.18 -0.09
N ALA A 176 -11.19 -0.70 0.37
CA ALA A 176 -11.03 0.68 0.83
C ALA A 176 -11.35 1.71 -0.28
N ALA A 177 -10.90 1.45 -1.52
CA ALA A 177 -11.19 2.31 -2.67
C ALA A 177 -12.68 2.35 -3.01
N LEU A 178 -13.33 1.19 -3.06
CA LEU A 178 -14.77 1.09 -3.35
C LEU A 178 -15.62 1.72 -2.25
N ASP A 179 -15.27 1.49 -0.98
CA ASP A 179 -15.98 2.10 0.16
C ASP A 179 -15.73 3.62 0.24
N ALA A 180 -14.66 4.14 -0.38
CA ALA A 180 -14.43 5.57 -0.61
C ALA A 180 -15.27 6.14 -1.76
N GLY A 181 -15.99 5.33 -2.53
CA GLY A 181 -16.71 5.75 -3.74
C GLY A 181 -15.82 5.98 -4.95
N MET A 182 -14.63 5.39 -4.97
CA MET A 182 -13.65 5.52 -6.05
C MET A 182 -13.64 4.30 -6.96
N THR A 183 -13.25 4.51 -8.23
CA THR A 183 -12.95 3.40 -9.14
C THR A 183 -11.63 2.75 -8.75
N CYS A 184 -11.56 1.42 -8.79
CA CYS A 184 -10.34 0.68 -8.52
C CYS A 184 -9.83 -0.07 -9.76
N VAL A 185 -8.53 -0.03 -9.98
CA VAL A 185 -7.79 -0.80 -10.98
C VAL A 185 -6.87 -1.76 -10.25
N MET A 186 -7.07 -3.05 -10.44
CA MET A 186 -6.25 -4.06 -9.78
C MET A 186 -4.90 -4.25 -10.49
N VAL A 187 -3.88 -4.42 -9.68
CA VAL A 187 -2.53 -4.83 -10.10
C VAL A 187 -2.29 -6.24 -9.57
N LYS A 188 -1.91 -7.18 -10.43
CA LYS A 188 -1.58 -8.57 -10.03
C LYS A 188 -0.25 -8.96 -10.63
N ASP A 189 0.64 -9.47 -9.82
CA ASP A 189 2.00 -9.88 -10.23
C ASP A 189 2.71 -8.76 -11.03
N GLY A 190 2.57 -7.52 -10.58
CA GLY A 190 3.14 -6.33 -11.23
C GLY A 190 2.49 -5.96 -12.57
N LYS A 191 1.30 -6.49 -12.89
CA LYS A 191 0.56 -6.22 -14.11
C LYS A 191 -0.80 -5.59 -13.82
N ILE A 192 -1.13 -4.54 -14.57
CA ILE A 192 -2.46 -3.95 -14.53
C ILE A 192 -3.45 -4.94 -15.11
N VAL A 193 -4.42 -5.36 -14.30
CA VAL A 193 -5.56 -6.16 -14.76
C VAL A 193 -6.63 -5.18 -15.26
N ASN A 194 -6.89 -5.21 -16.58
CA ASN A 194 -7.84 -4.32 -17.26
C ASN A 194 -9.30 -4.59 -16.84
N SER A 195 -9.63 -4.30 -15.60
CA SER A 195 -11.01 -4.24 -15.12
C SER A 195 -11.13 -3.03 -14.19
N LEU A 196 -11.82 -1.99 -14.68
CA LEU A 196 -12.33 -0.93 -13.83
C LEU A 196 -13.47 -1.54 -13.00
N VAL A 197 -13.34 -1.58 -11.70
CA VAL A 197 -14.36 -2.08 -10.77
C VAL A 197 -14.83 -0.93 -9.89
#